data_f0040895427cdefefc6368f5eab1152b
#
_entry.id   f0040895427cdefefc6368f5eab1152b
#
_cell.length_a   1.000
_cell.length_b   1.000
_cell.length_c   1.000
_cell.angle_alpha   90.00
_cell.angle_beta   90.00
_cell.angle_gamma   90.00
#
_symmetry.space_group_name_H-M   'P 1'
#
loop_
_entity.id
_entity.type
_entity.pdbx_description
1 polymer ?
#
loop_
_entity_poly.entity_id
_entity_poly.type
_entity_poly.pdbx_seq_one_letter_code
_entity_poly.pdbx_strand_id
1 'polypeptide(L)'
;MIDIITARKEKRIMVVEDDKNLNKLISYNLSKNGYMVESVYDGISAKDKLTKDIFDVVVLDIMLPGIDGFRLCEFIKENSAMFKTFVVVLTARVQPLDKIYGNLVGADYYLTKPFSVAKLMNIIKELTTIKDKEFSAGKGGENEKNS
;
A
#
# COMPACT_ATOMS: atom_id res chain seq x y z
N MET A 1 18.97 -14.58 17.06
CA MET A 1 19.45 -14.26 16.16
C MET A 1 18.71 -14.37 14.92
N ILE A 2 18.05 -15.23 14.70
CA ILE A 2 17.32 -15.32 13.59
C ILE A 2 16.27 -14.37 13.63
N ASP A 3 16.05 -13.84 14.75
CA ASP A 3 14.97 -13.03 14.93
C ASP A 3 15.01 -11.79 14.11
N ILE A 4 16.12 -11.26 13.82
CA ILE A 4 16.18 -10.05 13.05
C ILE A 4 15.62 -10.28 11.67
N ILE A 5 16.01 -11.35 11.03
CA ILE A 5 15.52 -11.64 9.72
C ILE A 5 14.06 -11.97 9.75
N THR A 6 13.63 -12.69 10.77
CA THR A 6 12.26 -13.06 10.90
C THR A 6 11.39 -11.83 11.06
N ALA A 7 11.82 -10.91 11.86
CA ALA A 7 11.03 -9.73 12.12
C ALA A 7 10.88 -8.92 10.86
N ARG A 8 11.84 -9.00 9.94
CA ARG A 8 11.69 -8.25 8.78
C ARG A 8 10.93 -8.93 7.73
N LYS A 9 10.57 -10.18 7.86
CA LYS A 9 9.84 -10.84 6.86
C LYS A 9 8.40 -10.45 6.84
N GLU A 10 7.85 -10.00 7.95
CA GLU A 10 6.47 -9.64 7.97
C GLU A 10 6.28 -8.27 7.39
N LYS A 11 5.46 -8.16 6.36
CA LYS A 11 5.17 -6.87 5.76
C LYS A 11 3.89 -6.32 6.33
N ARG A 12 3.85 -5.02 6.55
CA ARG A 12 2.70 -4.36 7.14
C ARG A 12 1.90 -3.66 6.06
N ILE A 13 0.61 -3.95 6.01
CA ILE A 13 -0.26 -3.42 4.99
C ILE A 13 -1.45 -2.73 5.63
N MET A 14 -1.74 -1.51 5.20
CA MET A 14 -2.92 -0.80 5.66
C MET A 14 -3.96 -0.90 4.55
N VAL A 15 -5.20 -1.25 4.91
CA VAL A 15 -6.30 -1.31 3.96
C VAL A 15 -7.26 -0.19 4.33
N VAL A 16 -7.41 0.80 3.47
CA VAL A 16 -8.25 1.96 3.71
C VAL A 16 -9.44 1.88 2.77
N GLU A 17 -10.57 1.45 3.29
CA GLU A 17 -11.76 1.20 2.51
C GLU A 17 -12.97 1.32 3.42
N ASP A 18 -13.94 2.18 3.09
CA ASP A 18 -15.08 2.39 3.96
C ASP A 18 -16.16 1.32 3.83
N ASP A 19 -16.18 0.55 2.74
CA ASP A 19 -17.10 -0.57 2.62
C ASP A 19 -16.55 -1.67 3.53
N LYS A 20 -17.20 -1.89 4.66
CA LYS A 20 -16.68 -2.82 5.64
C LYS A 20 -16.58 -4.26 5.14
N ASN A 21 -17.50 -4.69 4.29
CA ASN A 21 -17.45 -6.04 3.77
C ASN A 21 -16.24 -6.20 2.84
N LEU A 22 -16.00 -5.24 1.98
CA LEU A 22 -14.85 -5.30 1.09
C LEU A 22 -13.55 -5.19 1.87
N ASN A 23 -13.51 -4.30 2.85
CA ASN A 23 -12.33 -4.15 3.70
C ASN A 23 -12.02 -5.48 4.38
N LYS A 24 -13.05 -6.12 4.95
CA LYS A 24 -12.86 -7.38 5.64
C LYS A 24 -12.38 -8.46 4.69
N LEU A 25 -12.91 -8.51 3.48
CA LEU A 25 -12.51 -9.52 2.51
C LEU A 25 -11.03 -9.33 2.14
N ILE A 26 -10.62 -8.11 1.86
CA ILE A 26 -9.24 -7.83 1.50
C ILE A 26 -8.32 -8.14 2.69
N SER A 27 -8.69 -7.66 3.86
CA SER A 27 -7.86 -7.82 5.05
C SER A 27 -7.71 -9.28 5.44
N TYR A 28 -8.79 -10.06 5.31
CA TYR A 28 -8.73 -11.47 5.63
C TYR A 28 -7.77 -12.20 4.70
N ASN A 29 -7.86 -11.92 3.39
CA ASN A 29 -7.00 -12.58 2.43
C ASN A 29 -5.54 -12.19 2.63
N LEU A 30 -5.28 -10.95 2.97
CA LEU A 30 -3.91 -10.53 3.24
C LEU A 30 -3.37 -11.20 4.50
N SER A 31 -4.17 -11.24 5.56
CA SER A 31 -3.73 -11.88 6.79
C SER A 31 -3.45 -13.35 6.57
N LYS A 32 -4.28 -13.99 5.76
CA LYS A 32 -4.11 -15.41 5.48
C LYS A 32 -2.81 -15.66 4.73
N ASN A 33 -2.33 -14.67 3.99
CA ASN A 33 -1.09 -14.80 3.26
C ASN A 33 0.12 -14.33 4.07
N GLY A 34 -0.04 -14.10 5.35
CA GLY A 34 1.10 -13.81 6.21
C GLY A 34 1.43 -12.35 6.42
N TYR A 35 0.60 -11.44 5.93
CA TYR A 35 0.85 -10.03 6.12
C TYR A 35 0.25 -9.54 7.43
N MET A 36 0.83 -8.50 8.01
CA MET A 36 0.25 -7.84 9.17
C MET A 36 -0.63 -6.72 8.64
N VAL A 37 -1.92 -6.80 8.91
CA VAL A 37 -2.90 -5.93 8.29
C VAL A 37 -3.56 -5.00 9.29
N GLU A 38 -3.68 -3.74 8.91
CA GLU A 38 -4.40 -2.77 9.69
C GLU A 38 -5.57 -2.32 8.83
N SER A 39 -6.82 -2.55 9.28
CA SER A 39 -8.01 -2.13 8.55
C SER A 39 -8.42 -0.76 9.01
N VAL A 40 -8.66 0.15 8.08
CA VAL A 40 -9.06 1.51 8.37
C VAL A 40 -10.22 1.86 7.45
N TYR A 41 -11.17 2.61 7.95
CA TYR A 41 -12.41 2.84 7.22
C TYR A 41 -12.62 4.26 6.73
N ASP A 42 -11.71 5.17 7.03
CA ASP A 42 -11.82 6.54 6.56
C ASP A 42 -10.43 7.16 6.44
N GLY A 43 -10.35 8.25 5.71
CA GLY A 43 -9.05 8.86 5.41
C GLY A 43 -8.41 9.57 6.58
N ILE A 44 -9.22 10.11 7.48
CA ILE A 44 -8.66 10.82 8.62
C ILE A 44 -7.98 9.85 9.56
N SER A 45 -8.64 8.71 9.83
CA SER A 45 -8.05 7.67 10.67
C SER A 45 -6.81 7.10 10.02
N ALA A 46 -6.83 6.96 8.69
CA ALA A 46 -5.67 6.45 7.97
C ALA A 46 -4.50 7.39 8.13
N LYS A 47 -4.72 8.69 7.96
CA LYS A 47 -3.66 9.66 8.07
C LYS A 47 -3.07 9.65 9.48
N ASP A 48 -3.92 9.54 10.49
CA ASP A 48 -3.46 9.51 11.85
C ASP A 48 -2.56 8.29 12.10
N LYS A 49 -2.97 7.12 11.62
CA LYS A 49 -2.15 5.92 11.83
C LYS A 49 -0.86 5.97 11.03
N LEU A 50 -0.89 6.59 9.87
CA LEU A 50 0.32 6.70 9.05
C LEU A 50 1.37 7.60 9.69
N THR A 51 0.96 8.52 10.55
CA THR A 51 1.94 9.36 11.23
C THR A 51 2.58 8.63 12.40
N LYS A 52 2.01 7.49 12.82
CA LYS A 52 2.51 6.77 13.98
C LYS A 52 3.26 5.49 13.62
N ASP A 53 3.00 4.94 12.47
CA ASP A 53 3.61 3.68 12.07
C ASP A 53 3.99 3.70 10.60
N ILE A 54 4.95 2.87 10.23
CA ILE A 54 5.40 2.75 8.86
C ILE A 54 4.76 1.51 8.26
N PHE A 55 4.21 1.65 7.06
CA PHE A 55 3.60 0.53 6.36
C PHE A 55 4.35 0.29 5.05
N ASP A 56 4.38 -0.96 4.62
CA ASP A 56 5.05 -1.30 3.37
C ASP A 56 4.15 -1.03 2.17
N VAL A 57 2.85 -1.28 2.34
CA VAL A 57 1.87 -1.05 1.28
C VAL A 57 0.61 -0.46 1.89
N VAL A 58 -0.01 0.50 1.22
CA VAL A 58 -1.31 1.02 1.59
C VAL A 58 -2.24 0.75 0.42
N VAL A 59 -3.31 0.00 0.68
CA VAL A 59 -4.37 -0.25 -0.30
C VAL A 59 -5.45 0.77 -0.01
N LEU A 60 -5.75 1.63 -0.96
CA LEU A 60 -6.49 2.84 -0.68
C LEU A 60 -7.62 3.08 -1.68
N ASP A 61 -8.85 3.16 -1.19
CA ASP A 61 -9.97 3.56 -2.05
C ASP A 61 -9.92 5.08 -2.19
N ILE A 62 -10.04 5.57 -3.42
CA ILE A 62 -10.03 6.98 -3.66
C ILE A 62 -11.25 7.67 -3.08
N MET A 63 -12.41 7.02 -3.13
CA MET A 63 -13.66 7.64 -2.72
C MET A 63 -13.93 7.35 -1.25
N LEU A 64 -13.22 8.02 -0.37
CA LEU A 64 -13.37 7.83 1.06
C LEU A 64 -14.10 8.99 1.69
N PRO A 65 -14.81 8.74 2.80
CA PRO A 65 -15.38 9.84 3.55
C PRO A 65 -14.26 10.57 4.25
N GLY A 66 -14.43 11.85 4.40
CA GLY A 66 -13.52 12.66 5.19
C GLY A 66 -12.41 13.28 4.38
N ILE A 67 -11.50 12.48 3.86
CA ILE A 67 -10.39 13.03 3.13
C ILE A 67 -10.30 12.35 1.78
N ASP A 68 -9.98 13.13 0.76
CA ASP A 68 -9.88 12.61 -0.59
C ASP A 68 -8.74 11.61 -0.66
N GLY A 69 -8.98 10.46 -1.28
CA GLY A 69 -7.95 9.43 -1.38
C GLY A 69 -6.72 9.87 -2.16
N PHE A 70 -6.89 10.75 -3.16
CA PHE A 70 -5.73 11.25 -3.89
C PHE A 70 -4.86 12.10 -2.96
N ARG A 71 -5.49 12.87 -2.07
CA ARG A 71 -4.72 13.68 -1.15
C ARG A 71 -3.99 12.82 -0.13
N LEU A 72 -4.58 11.71 0.25
CA LEU A 72 -3.91 10.80 1.17
C LEU A 72 -2.69 10.17 0.48
N CYS A 73 -2.84 9.81 -0.80
CA CYS A 73 -1.74 9.26 -1.57
C CYS A 73 -0.60 10.28 -1.67
N GLU A 74 -0.96 11.54 -1.95
CA GLU A 74 0.01 12.60 -2.05
C GLU A 74 0.72 12.80 -0.72
N PHE A 75 -0.03 12.75 0.38
CA PHE A 75 0.54 12.88 1.71
C PHE A 75 1.60 11.80 1.95
N ILE A 76 1.30 10.56 1.57
CA ILE A 76 2.23 9.47 1.76
C ILE A 76 3.49 9.69 0.93
N LYS A 77 3.32 10.04 -0.33
CA LYS A 77 4.45 10.11 -1.24
C LYS A 77 5.33 11.33 -1.03
N GLU A 78 4.77 12.38 -0.44
CA GLU A 78 5.56 13.57 -0.17
C GLU A 78 6.19 13.57 1.21
N ASN A 79 5.87 12.59 2.03
CA ASN A 79 6.41 12.56 3.39
C ASN A 79 7.73 11.82 3.40
N SER A 80 8.77 12.45 3.95
CA SER A 80 10.11 11.86 3.92
C SER A 80 10.20 10.56 4.70
N ALA A 81 9.29 10.34 5.65
CA ALA A 81 9.32 9.12 6.44
C ALA A 81 8.60 7.96 5.78
N MET A 82 7.74 8.22 4.80
CA MET A 82 6.94 7.16 4.21
C MET A 82 6.89 7.18 2.68
N PHE A 83 7.75 7.96 2.03
CA PHE A 83 7.67 8.03 0.58
C PHE A 83 7.97 6.70 -0.11
N LYS A 84 8.59 5.76 0.59
CA LYS A 84 8.86 4.45 0.03
C LYS A 84 7.71 3.46 0.22
N THR A 85 6.64 3.86 0.90
CA THR A 85 5.47 3.02 1.04
C THR A 85 4.80 2.91 -0.33
N PHE A 86 4.50 1.71 -0.78
CA PHE A 86 3.79 1.54 -2.04
C PHE A 86 2.31 1.82 -1.82
N VAL A 87 1.69 2.48 -2.77
CA VAL A 87 0.27 2.80 -2.69
C VAL A 87 -0.45 2.14 -3.86
N VAL A 88 -1.43 1.29 -3.54
CA VAL A 88 -2.30 0.65 -4.51
C VAL A 88 -3.66 1.32 -4.41
N VAL A 89 -4.05 2.05 -5.44
CA VAL A 89 -5.31 2.79 -5.42
C VAL A 89 -6.42 1.92 -5.99
N LEU A 90 -7.52 1.83 -5.25
CA LEU A 90 -8.71 1.12 -5.72
C LEU A 90 -9.79 2.15 -5.98
N THR A 91 -10.54 2.00 -7.07
CA THR A 91 -11.61 2.94 -7.30
C THR A 91 -12.62 2.42 -8.30
N ALA A 92 -13.87 2.85 -8.17
CA ALA A 92 -14.89 2.54 -9.15
C ALA A 92 -14.81 3.51 -10.32
N ARG A 93 -14.00 4.58 -10.21
CA ARG A 93 -13.87 5.52 -11.28
C ARG A 93 -13.06 4.93 -12.41
N VAL A 94 -13.57 5.05 -13.62
CA VAL A 94 -12.91 4.50 -14.77
C VAL A 94 -12.49 5.57 -15.77
N GLN A 95 -12.60 6.82 -15.41
CA GLN A 95 -12.31 7.88 -16.34
C GLN A 95 -10.81 8.10 -16.47
N PRO A 96 -10.33 8.34 -17.68
CA PRO A 96 -8.89 8.52 -17.88
C PRO A 96 -8.29 9.64 -17.05
N LEU A 97 -9.07 10.67 -16.77
CA LEU A 97 -8.57 11.78 -15.99
C LEU A 97 -8.22 11.34 -14.58
N ASP A 98 -9.01 10.43 -14.02
CA ASP A 98 -8.73 9.95 -12.68
C ASP A 98 -7.42 9.16 -12.64
N LYS A 99 -7.14 8.40 -13.69
CA LYS A 99 -5.89 7.66 -13.73
C LYS A 99 -4.71 8.59 -13.88
N ILE A 100 -4.87 9.64 -14.68
CA ILE A 100 -3.80 10.61 -14.85
C ILE A 100 -3.50 11.28 -13.53
N TYR A 101 -4.54 11.70 -12.82
CA TYR A 101 -4.35 12.37 -11.55
C TYR A 101 -3.71 11.42 -10.52
N GLY A 102 -4.15 10.16 -10.51
CA GLY A 102 -3.56 9.18 -9.61
C GLY A 102 -2.08 8.98 -9.86
N ASN A 103 -1.68 8.95 -11.14
CA ASN A 103 -0.28 8.81 -11.44
C ASN A 103 0.50 10.04 -11.02
N LEU A 104 -0.12 11.22 -11.15
CA LEU A 104 0.57 12.44 -10.78
C LEU A 104 0.83 12.53 -9.28
N VAL A 105 -0.03 11.91 -8.45
CA VAL A 105 0.21 11.95 -7.02
C VAL A 105 1.06 10.77 -6.55
N GLY A 106 1.52 9.95 -7.47
CA GLY A 106 2.50 8.93 -7.11
C GLY A 106 1.99 7.56 -6.74
N ALA A 107 0.74 7.23 -7.10
CA ALA A 107 0.25 5.89 -6.84
C ALA A 107 1.09 4.88 -7.60
N ASP A 108 1.42 3.78 -6.97
CA ASP A 108 2.25 2.76 -7.60
C ASP A 108 1.43 1.79 -8.43
N TYR A 109 0.17 1.65 -8.12
CA TYR A 109 -0.73 0.80 -8.88
C TYR A 109 -2.13 1.35 -8.80
N TYR A 110 -2.89 1.19 -9.87
CA TYR A 110 -4.24 1.73 -9.94
C TYR A 110 -5.16 0.60 -10.38
N LEU A 111 -6.08 0.18 -9.53
CA LEU A 111 -6.93 -0.97 -9.79
C LEU A 111 -8.39 -0.56 -9.77
N THR A 112 -9.10 -0.83 -10.85
CA THR A 112 -10.50 -0.41 -11.00
C THR A 112 -11.44 -1.45 -10.43
N LYS A 113 -12.45 -1.02 -9.70
CA LYS A 113 -13.50 -1.90 -9.20
C LYS A 113 -14.48 -2.16 -10.33
N PRO A 114 -14.99 -3.36 -10.44
CA PRO A 114 -14.72 -4.51 -9.60
C PRO A 114 -13.42 -5.17 -10.00
N PHE A 115 -12.72 -5.74 -9.06
CA PHE A 115 -11.46 -6.41 -9.34
C PHE A 115 -11.49 -7.77 -8.66
N SER A 116 -10.62 -8.68 -9.09
CA SER A 116 -10.55 -9.95 -8.42
C SER A 116 -9.60 -9.83 -7.24
N VAL A 117 -9.94 -10.48 -6.13
CA VAL A 117 -9.09 -10.48 -4.96
C VAL A 117 -7.76 -11.13 -5.30
N ALA A 118 -7.78 -12.15 -6.16
CA ALA A 118 -6.55 -12.81 -6.57
C ALA A 118 -5.60 -11.85 -7.27
N LYS A 119 -6.14 -10.97 -8.11
CA LYS A 119 -5.30 -9.99 -8.80
C LYS A 119 -4.68 -9.02 -7.80
N LEU A 120 -5.47 -8.57 -6.83
CA LEU A 120 -4.94 -7.67 -5.82
C LEU A 120 -3.85 -8.36 -5.00
N MET A 121 -4.07 -9.63 -4.63
CA MET A 121 -3.07 -10.35 -3.86
C MET A 121 -1.78 -10.50 -4.67
N ASN A 122 -1.86 -10.72 -5.98
CA ASN A 122 -0.68 -10.85 -6.81
C ASN A 122 0.08 -9.52 -6.89
N ILE A 123 -0.64 -8.41 -6.99
CA ILE A 123 -0.01 -7.10 -7.02
C ILE A 123 0.75 -6.86 -5.72
N ILE A 124 0.11 -7.15 -4.60
CA ILE A 124 0.74 -6.93 -3.31
C ILE A 124 1.94 -7.84 -3.12
N LYS A 125 1.85 -9.07 -3.60
CA LYS A 125 2.97 -9.99 -3.49
C LYS A 125 4.15 -9.45 -4.30
N GLU A 126 3.87 -8.93 -5.48
CA GLU A 126 4.91 -8.37 -6.32
C GLU A 126 5.57 -7.17 -5.63
N LEU A 127 4.77 -6.27 -5.08
CA LEU A 127 5.31 -5.09 -4.43
C LEU A 127 6.14 -5.43 -3.19
N THR A 128 5.67 -6.39 -2.41
CA THR A 128 6.42 -6.78 -1.21
C THR A 128 7.68 -7.54 -1.57
N THR A 129 7.71 -8.21 -2.72
CA THR A 129 8.92 -8.86 -3.20
C THR A 129 9.95 -7.80 -3.61
N ILE A 130 9.50 -6.69 -4.20
CA ILE A 130 10.38 -5.60 -4.52
C ILE A 130 11.00 -5.06 -3.24
N LYS A 131 10.19 -4.92 -2.17
CA LYS A 131 10.70 -4.46 -0.90
C LYS A 131 11.81 -5.36 -0.37
N ASP A 132 11.64 -6.66 -0.49
CA ASP A 132 12.64 -7.59 -0.03
C ASP A 132 13.92 -7.46 -0.84
N LYS A 133 13.81 -7.25 -2.15
CA LYS A 133 14.98 -7.10 -2.98
C LYS A 133 15.70 -5.80 -2.67
N GLU A 134 14.95 -4.73 -2.40
CA GLU A 134 15.57 -3.47 -2.06
C GLU A 134 16.36 -3.61 -0.76
N PHE A 135 15.81 -4.35 0.20
CA PHE A 135 16.50 -4.54 1.45
C PHE A 135 17.78 -5.33 1.23
N SER A 136 17.74 -6.36 0.42
CA SER A 136 18.92 -7.16 0.16
C SER A 136 19.98 -6.37 -0.58
N ALA A 137 19.57 -5.59 -1.56
CA ALA A 137 20.51 -4.78 -2.31
C ALA A 137 21.15 -3.74 -1.41
N GLY A 138 20.37 -3.12 -0.56
CA GLY A 138 20.90 -2.14 0.34
C GLY A 138 21.94 -2.71 1.28
N LYS A 139 21.82 -3.98 1.64
CA LYS A 139 22.82 -4.55 2.47
C LYS A 139 23.96 -4.99 1.64
N GLY A 140 23.71 -5.42 0.45
CA GLY A 140 24.71 -6.01 -0.35
C GLY A 140 25.65 -5.09 -0.98
N GLY A 141 25.44 -3.91 -0.99
CA GLY A 141 26.43 -3.18 -1.57
C GLY A 141 26.06 -2.28 -2.63
N GLU A 142 26.76 -1.36 -2.66
CA GLU A 142 26.48 -0.36 -3.45
C GLU A 142 26.77 -0.59 -4.80
N ASN A 143 27.35 -1.63 -5.12
CA ASN A 143 27.75 -1.73 -6.45
C ASN A 143 26.61 -1.84 -7.37
N GLU A 144 25.53 -2.31 -7.00
CA GLU A 144 24.51 -2.40 -7.89
C GLU A 144 24.03 -1.15 -8.36
N LYS A 145 24.16 -0.15 -7.69
CA LYS A 145 23.69 1.05 -8.10
C LYS A 145 24.34 1.54 -9.23
N ASN A 146 25.45 1.14 -9.53
CA ASN A 146 26.13 1.64 -10.62
C ASN A 146 25.71 1.09 -11.84
N SER A 147 24.97 0.13 -11.89
CA SER A 147 24.61 -0.46 -13.14
C SER A 147 23.54 0.27 -13.85
#